data_69063eb4dfd3c3a9a24e3796b8b634de
#
_entry.id   69063eb4dfd3c3a9a24e3796b8b634de
#
_cell.length_a   1.000
_cell.length_b   1.000
_cell.length_c   1.000
_cell.angle_alpha   90.00
_cell.angle_beta   90.00
_cell.angle_gamma   90.00
#
_symmetry.space_group_name_H-M   'P 1'
#
loop_
_entity.id
_entity.type
_entity.pdbx_description
1 polymer ?
#
loop_
_entity_poly.entity_id
_entity_poly.type
_entity_poly.pdbx_seq_one_letter_code
_entity_poly.pdbx_strand_id
1 'polypeptide(L)'
;SKWVLGHWYVKVIPNGRSVPDFSSMAGMAQDELGQTRAMLDYLEQSFNLPENQLEFGRSIEDIHSMELLDASPRNWGDFVVTAFLAEQALWSVLEGFVGSSNVGLSNMCKKFSEEGYFHRLYVDGWMEALTDEEKQDAIKAMPKRLAHARQWFNFGSDLLNEKDVRPWSASECREHFELGLGNLAKALSLGLPKANEFSGSWDGRRRRPEGSAMPAGLWEYVLPTTEAAQMARRPLAESVKDNIDLFVKSKKVDKTEPFFEQ
;
A
#
# COMPACT_ATOMS: atom_id res chain seq x y z
N SER A 1 0.32 2.29 6.37
CA SER A 1 0.48 1.37 5.22
C SER A 1 -0.16 1.93 3.95
N LYS A 2 -1.44 2.32 3.98
CA LYS A 2 -2.15 2.87 2.80
C LYS A 2 -1.41 4.03 2.15
N TRP A 3 -0.94 4.99 2.93
CA TRP A 3 -0.15 6.11 2.44
C TRP A 3 1.08 5.67 1.64
N VAL A 4 1.83 4.68 2.16
CA VAL A 4 3.01 4.14 1.47
C VAL A 4 2.61 3.37 0.21
N LEU A 5 1.55 2.56 0.28
CA LEU A 5 1.06 1.78 -0.86
C LEU A 5 0.59 2.69 -2.00
N GLY A 6 -0.16 3.76 -1.70
CA GLY A 6 -0.56 4.76 -2.69
C GLY A 6 0.65 5.38 -3.42
N HIS A 7 1.73 5.68 -2.69
CA HIS A 7 2.97 6.17 -3.30
C HIS A 7 3.68 5.09 -4.14
N TRP A 8 3.60 3.82 -3.78
CA TRP A 8 4.10 2.73 -4.61
C TRP A 8 3.34 2.63 -5.93
N TYR A 9 2.00 2.74 -5.91
CA TYR A 9 1.22 2.79 -7.15
C TYR A 9 1.66 3.95 -8.03
N VAL A 10 1.76 5.18 -7.49
CA VAL A 10 2.26 6.34 -8.25
C VAL A 10 3.62 6.07 -8.88
N LYS A 11 4.56 5.48 -8.13
CA LYS A 11 5.92 5.19 -8.62
C LYS A 11 5.93 4.16 -9.74
N VAL A 12 5.00 3.20 -9.73
CA VAL A 12 4.97 2.09 -10.69
C VAL A 12 4.12 2.40 -11.92
N ILE A 13 3.28 3.44 -11.91
CA ILE A 13 2.47 3.85 -13.08
C ILE A 13 3.24 3.80 -14.40
N PRO A 14 4.48 4.35 -14.51
CA PRO A 14 5.22 4.33 -15.77
C PRO A 14 5.61 2.93 -16.27
N ASN A 15 5.54 1.92 -15.40
CA ASN A 15 5.85 0.52 -15.70
C ASN A 15 4.61 -0.29 -16.11
N GLY A 16 3.43 0.31 -16.18
CA GLY A 16 2.21 -0.33 -16.66
C GLY A 16 2.38 -0.78 -18.10
N ARG A 17 1.83 -1.94 -18.43
CA ARG A 17 1.99 -2.60 -19.74
C ARG A 17 0.90 -2.19 -20.74
N SER A 18 -0.13 -1.50 -20.26
CA SER A 18 -1.29 -1.10 -21.03
C SER A 18 -1.96 0.15 -20.47
N VAL A 19 -2.80 0.80 -21.27
CA VAL A 19 -3.62 1.94 -20.80
C VAL A 19 -4.53 1.54 -19.61
N PRO A 20 -5.19 0.36 -19.62
CA PRO A 20 -5.90 -0.12 -18.44
C PRO A 20 -5.03 -0.24 -17.18
N ASP A 21 -3.77 -0.71 -17.29
CA ASP A 21 -2.86 -0.78 -16.14
C ASP A 21 -2.57 0.61 -15.58
N PHE A 22 -2.29 1.60 -16.44
CA PHE A 22 -2.09 2.98 -16.00
C PHE A 22 -3.31 3.53 -15.28
N SER A 23 -4.50 3.34 -15.85
CA SER A 23 -5.74 3.86 -15.30
C SER A 23 -6.07 3.21 -13.96
N SER A 24 -5.91 1.89 -13.84
CA SER A 24 -6.18 1.18 -12.59
C SER A 24 -5.19 1.56 -11.49
N MET A 25 -3.88 1.62 -11.78
CA MET A 25 -2.88 2.07 -10.81
C MET A 25 -3.11 3.51 -10.37
N ALA A 26 -3.51 4.40 -11.28
CA ALA A 26 -3.82 5.78 -10.92
C ALA A 26 -5.06 5.87 -10.02
N GLY A 27 -6.12 5.10 -10.31
CA GLY A 27 -7.31 4.99 -9.48
C GLY A 27 -6.97 4.45 -8.09
N MET A 28 -6.26 3.32 -8.01
CA MET A 28 -5.83 2.71 -6.75
C MET A 28 -4.94 3.65 -5.93
N ALA A 29 -4.05 4.41 -6.57
CA ALA A 29 -3.26 5.43 -5.89
C ALA A 29 -4.13 6.54 -5.29
N GLN A 30 -5.12 7.03 -6.03
CA GLN A 30 -6.06 8.04 -5.55
C GLN A 30 -6.88 7.53 -4.37
N ASP A 31 -7.37 6.30 -4.43
CA ASP A 31 -8.15 5.68 -3.37
C ASP A 31 -7.30 5.50 -2.10
N GLU A 32 -6.08 4.95 -2.20
CA GLU A 32 -5.19 4.75 -1.06
C GLU A 32 -4.79 6.07 -0.37
N LEU A 33 -4.47 7.10 -1.15
CA LEU A 33 -4.14 8.43 -0.63
C LEU A 33 -5.38 9.15 -0.08
N GLY A 34 -6.52 9.05 -0.76
CA GLY A 34 -7.80 9.60 -0.34
C GLY A 34 -8.32 8.97 0.95
N GLN A 35 -8.21 7.65 1.08
CA GLN A 35 -8.56 6.93 2.30
C GLN A 35 -7.63 7.30 3.47
N THR A 36 -6.32 7.49 3.19
CA THR A 36 -5.38 8.01 4.19
C THR A 36 -5.82 9.38 4.68
N ARG A 37 -6.17 10.29 3.77
CA ARG A 37 -6.68 11.62 4.12
C ARG A 37 -7.96 11.54 4.96
N ALA A 38 -8.92 10.74 4.55
CA ALA A 38 -10.17 10.55 5.29
C ALA A 38 -9.93 10.01 6.72
N MET A 39 -8.93 9.12 6.91
CA MET A 39 -8.54 8.66 8.24
C MET A 39 -7.92 9.76 9.09
N LEU A 40 -7.07 10.62 8.50
CA LEU A 40 -6.48 11.76 9.23
C LEU A 40 -7.56 12.77 9.62
N ASP A 41 -8.47 13.13 8.72
CA ASP A 41 -9.62 14.01 8.98
C ASP A 41 -10.53 13.42 10.08
N TYR A 42 -10.77 12.11 10.06
CA TYR A 42 -11.54 11.44 11.09
C TYR A 42 -10.87 11.53 12.47
N LEU A 43 -9.55 11.33 12.54
CA LEU A 43 -8.79 11.44 13.78
C LEU A 43 -8.77 12.89 14.30
N GLU A 44 -8.63 13.86 13.43
CA GLU A 44 -8.70 15.27 13.78
C GLU A 44 -10.06 15.62 14.39
N GLN A 45 -11.15 15.30 13.68
CA GLN A 45 -12.51 15.66 14.10
C GLN A 45 -12.99 14.89 15.33
N SER A 46 -12.64 13.61 15.45
CA SER A 46 -13.13 12.76 16.53
C SER A 46 -12.30 12.82 17.80
N PHE A 47 -11.01 13.12 17.69
CA PHE A 47 -10.07 13.08 18.81
C PHE A 47 -9.31 14.39 19.03
N ASN A 48 -9.63 15.42 18.25
CA ASN A 48 -8.97 16.73 18.28
C ASN A 48 -7.44 16.63 18.11
N LEU A 49 -7.01 15.73 17.23
CA LEU A 49 -5.60 15.54 16.88
C LEU A 49 -5.32 16.34 15.60
N PRO A 50 -4.52 17.44 15.67
CA PRO A 50 -4.29 18.31 14.52
C PRO A 50 -3.70 17.53 13.35
N GLU A 51 -4.25 17.70 12.15
CA GLU A 51 -3.81 17.02 10.94
C GLU A 51 -2.33 17.21 10.67
N ASN A 52 -1.85 18.45 10.78
CA ASN A 52 -0.43 18.77 10.58
C ASN A 52 0.49 17.99 11.55
N GLN A 53 0.03 17.71 12.78
CA GLN A 53 0.75 16.85 13.71
C GLN A 53 0.74 15.39 13.25
N LEU A 54 -0.39 14.91 12.71
CA LEU A 54 -0.54 13.54 12.24
C LEU A 54 0.22 13.31 10.93
N GLU A 55 0.25 14.30 10.04
CA GLU A 55 0.91 14.18 8.74
C GLU A 55 2.40 14.55 8.81
N PHE A 56 2.74 15.69 9.43
CA PHE A 56 4.09 16.26 9.38
C PHE A 56 4.86 16.21 10.70
N GLY A 57 4.17 16.07 11.82
CA GLY A 57 4.75 16.15 13.15
C GLY A 57 5.24 14.82 13.73
N ARG A 58 5.20 13.72 12.96
CA ARG A 58 5.67 12.40 13.40
C ARG A 58 7.09 12.13 12.96
N SER A 59 7.86 11.49 13.81
CA SER A 59 9.16 10.95 13.44
C SER A 59 8.98 9.65 12.65
N ILE A 60 10.04 9.21 11.97
CA ILE A 60 10.03 7.96 11.21
C ILE A 60 9.74 6.74 12.10
N GLU A 61 10.15 6.81 13.37
CA GLU A 61 9.91 5.79 14.37
C GLU A 61 8.44 5.69 14.78
N ASP A 62 7.66 6.76 14.58
CA ASP A 62 6.23 6.81 14.89
C ASP A 62 5.34 6.35 13.74
N ILE A 63 5.92 5.99 12.60
CA ILE A 63 5.17 5.57 11.43
C ILE A 63 4.84 4.08 11.51
N HIS A 64 3.54 3.79 11.49
CA HIS A 64 2.99 2.44 11.51
C HIS A 64 2.70 1.97 10.08
N SER A 65 3.71 1.46 9.38
CA SER A 65 3.53 0.86 8.06
C SER A 65 3.99 -0.60 8.05
N MET A 66 3.46 -1.39 7.11
CA MET A 66 3.91 -2.76 6.93
C MET A 66 5.37 -2.79 6.47
N GLU A 67 6.19 -3.62 7.08
CA GLU A 67 7.56 -3.90 6.63
C GLU A 67 7.60 -4.46 5.19
N LEU A 68 6.53 -5.12 4.77
CA LEU A 68 6.29 -5.55 3.40
C LEU A 68 6.54 -4.42 2.37
N LEU A 69 6.22 -3.18 2.72
CA LEU A 69 6.29 -2.00 1.84
C LEU A 69 7.63 -1.26 1.94
N ASP A 70 8.54 -1.66 2.81
CA ASP A 70 9.81 -0.97 3.03
C ASP A 70 10.78 -1.09 1.85
N ALA A 71 10.72 -2.21 1.12
CA ALA A 71 11.57 -2.45 -0.03
C ALA A 71 10.80 -2.20 -1.34
N SER A 72 11.37 -1.36 -2.21
CA SER A 72 10.86 -1.17 -3.57
C SER A 72 10.72 -2.52 -4.29
N PRO A 73 9.62 -2.75 -5.01
CA PRO A 73 9.53 -3.88 -5.94
C PRO A 73 10.64 -3.77 -7.01
N ARG A 74 11.25 -4.90 -7.35
CA ARG A 74 12.40 -4.97 -8.27
C ARG A 74 11.98 -5.09 -9.72
N ASN A 75 10.79 -5.64 -9.97
CA ASN A 75 10.22 -5.90 -11.28
C ASN A 75 8.70 -6.06 -11.16
N TRP A 76 8.03 -6.30 -12.29
CA TRP A 76 6.57 -6.41 -12.33
C TRP A 76 6.03 -7.56 -11.48
N GLY A 77 6.63 -8.74 -11.53
CA GLY A 77 6.21 -9.89 -10.72
C GLY A 77 6.31 -9.64 -9.22
N ASP A 78 7.42 -9.03 -8.76
CA ASP A 78 7.61 -8.60 -7.35
C ASP A 78 6.55 -7.54 -6.96
N PHE A 79 6.25 -6.59 -7.87
CA PHE A 79 5.22 -5.59 -7.64
C PHE A 79 3.83 -6.20 -7.47
N VAL A 80 3.43 -7.07 -8.37
CA VAL A 80 2.08 -7.68 -8.35
C VAL A 80 1.89 -8.51 -7.06
N VAL A 81 2.89 -9.30 -6.64
CA VAL A 81 2.85 -10.04 -5.38
C VAL A 81 2.80 -9.09 -4.18
N THR A 82 3.58 -8.00 -4.21
CA THR A 82 3.59 -7.01 -3.13
C THR A 82 2.23 -6.33 -3.01
N ALA A 83 1.64 -5.89 -4.12
CA ALA A 83 0.31 -5.27 -4.17
C ALA A 83 -0.76 -6.25 -3.66
N PHE A 84 -0.77 -7.50 -4.15
CA PHE A 84 -1.71 -8.52 -3.71
C PHE A 84 -1.68 -8.71 -2.18
N LEU A 85 -0.50 -8.90 -1.62
CA LEU A 85 -0.34 -9.16 -0.20
C LEU A 85 -0.70 -7.94 0.66
N ALA A 86 -0.35 -6.73 0.20
CA ALA A 86 -0.67 -5.49 0.90
C ALA A 86 -2.17 -5.21 0.89
N GLU A 87 -2.82 -5.31 -0.27
CA GLU A 87 -4.27 -5.11 -0.41
C GLU A 87 -5.05 -6.12 0.40
N GLN A 88 -4.69 -7.41 0.31
CA GLN A 88 -5.34 -8.47 1.08
C GLN A 88 -5.19 -8.25 2.60
N ALA A 89 -4.00 -7.84 3.06
CA ALA A 89 -3.76 -7.57 4.47
C ALA A 89 -4.53 -6.35 4.98
N LEU A 90 -4.52 -5.25 4.23
CA LEU A 90 -5.26 -4.02 4.56
C LEU A 90 -6.76 -4.28 4.59
N TRP A 91 -7.28 -4.97 3.57
CA TRP A 91 -8.67 -5.32 3.51
C TRP A 91 -9.12 -6.18 4.69
N SER A 92 -8.34 -7.20 5.06
CA SER A 92 -8.66 -8.07 6.19
C SER A 92 -8.78 -7.31 7.52
N VAL A 93 -7.97 -6.26 7.70
CA VAL A 93 -8.07 -5.42 8.90
C VAL A 93 -9.23 -4.44 8.82
N LEU A 94 -9.51 -3.86 7.64
CA LEU A 94 -10.62 -2.91 7.44
C LEU A 94 -11.98 -3.60 7.60
N GLU A 95 -12.16 -4.79 7.04
CA GLU A 95 -13.36 -5.62 7.25
C GLU A 95 -13.60 -5.90 8.73
N GLY A 96 -12.53 -6.09 9.49
CA GLY A 96 -12.60 -6.28 10.93
C GLY A 96 -13.23 -5.11 11.69
N PHE A 97 -13.25 -3.90 11.12
CA PHE A 97 -13.90 -2.73 11.72
C PHE A 97 -15.36 -2.53 11.26
N VAL A 98 -15.81 -3.25 10.24
CA VAL A 98 -17.22 -3.18 9.82
C VAL A 98 -18.11 -3.72 10.93
N GLY A 99 -19.10 -2.95 11.34
CA GLY A 99 -19.93 -3.26 12.51
C GLY A 99 -19.37 -2.75 13.84
N SER A 100 -18.29 -1.93 13.82
CA SER A 100 -17.77 -1.25 15.00
C SER A 100 -18.86 -0.53 15.79
N SER A 101 -18.74 -0.50 17.12
CA SER A 101 -19.55 0.34 18.00
C SER A 101 -19.42 1.84 17.68
N ASN A 102 -18.29 2.25 17.09
CA ASN A 102 -18.12 3.57 16.50
C ASN A 102 -18.66 3.59 15.07
N VAL A 103 -19.88 4.13 14.91
CA VAL A 103 -20.60 4.14 13.63
C VAL A 103 -19.84 4.90 12.53
N GLY A 104 -19.15 6.00 12.85
CA GLY A 104 -18.34 6.76 11.88
C GLY A 104 -17.20 5.93 11.32
N LEU A 105 -16.46 5.26 12.21
CA LEU A 105 -15.38 4.35 11.84
C LEU A 105 -15.90 3.16 11.02
N SER A 106 -17.00 2.54 11.45
CA SER A 106 -17.64 1.44 10.74
C SER A 106 -18.00 1.81 9.30
N ASN A 107 -18.69 2.94 9.11
CA ASN A 107 -19.11 3.41 7.79
C ASN A 107 -17.92 3.75 6.89
N MET A 108 -16.89 4.38 7.44
CA MET A 108 -15.66 4.68 6.73
C MET A 108 -14.95 3.39 6.28
N CYS A 109 -14.77 2.43 7.18
CA CYS A 109 -14.13 1.15 6.86
C CYS A 109 -14.95 0.34 5.84
N LYS A 110 -16.29 0.35 5.94
CA LYS A 110 -17.16 -0.28 4.95
C LYS A 110 -16.93 0.30 3.55
N LYS A 111 -16.89 1.64 3.42
CA LYS A 111 -16.60 2.28 2.14
C LYS A 111 -15.22 1.89 1.60
N PHE A 112 -14.20 1.89 2.45
CA PHE A 112 -12.84 1.49 2.05
C PHE A 112 -12.77 0.01 1.62
N SER A 113 -13.54 -0.86 2.25
CA SER A 113 -13.66 -2.26 1.85
C SER A 113 -14.32 -2.43 0.48
N GLU A 114 -15.35 -1.63 0.19
CA GLU A 114 -16.04 -1.62 -1.11
C GLU A 114 -15.08 -1.16 -2.23
N GLU A 115 -14.27 -0.12 -1.99
CA GLU A 115 -13.23 0.32 -2.93
C GLU A 115 -12.13 -0.74 -3.07
N GLY A 116 -11.67 -1.33 -1.97
CA GLY A 116 -10.68 -2.41 -1.95
C GLY A 116 -11.10 -3.67 -2.71
N TYR A 117 -12.40 -3.90 -2.90
CA TYR A 117 -12.87 -4.98 -3.78
C TYR A 117 -12.40 -4.78 -5.22
N PHE A 118 -12.46 -3.56 -5.74
CA PHE A 118 -11.99 -3.26 -7.09
C PHE A 118 -10.46 -3.35 -7.20
N HIS A 119 -9.73 -2.90 -6.17
CA HIS A 119 -8.26 -3.06 -6.13
C HIS A 119 -7.87 -4.52 -6.28
N ARG A 120 -8.53 -5.42 -5.57
CA ARG A 120 -8.25 -6.86 -5.67
C ARG A 120 -8.59 -7.44 -7.02
N LEU A 121 -9.68 -7.01 -7.65
CA LEU A 121 -9.99 -7.43 -9.02
C LEU A 121 -8.88 -7.05 -10.00
N TYR A 122 -8.32 -5.85 -9.88
CA TYR A 122 -7.20 -5.43 -10.73
C TYR A 122 -5.94 -6.25 -10.44
N VAL A 123 -5.62 -6.43 -9.17
CA VAL A 123 -4.41 -7.19 -8.78
C VAL A 123 -4.54 -8.67 -9.17
N ASP A 124 -5.71 -9.28 -9.02
CA ASP A 124 -5.98 -10.64 -9.49
C ASP A 124 -5.82 -10.72 -11.02
N GLY A 125 -6.36 -9.75 -11.76
CA GLY A 125 -6.17 -9.67 -13.21
C GLY A 125 -4.70 -9.52 -13.62
N TRP A 126 -3.92 -8.71 -12.91
CA TRP A 126 -2.47 -8.62 -13.16
C TRP A 126 -1.76 -9.94 -12.87
N MET A 127 -2.15 -10.63 -11.79
CA MET A 127 -1.60 -11.94 -11.42
C MET A 127 -1.86 -12.99 -12.49
N GLU A 128 -3.08 -13.04 -13.03
CA GLU A 128 -3.46 -13.96 -14.10
C GLU A 128 -2.72 -13.65 -15.42
N ALA A 129 -2.44 -12.38 -15.70
CA ALA A 129 -1.78 -11.90 -16.91
C ALA A 129 -0.24 -11.91 -16.84
N LEU A 130 0.38 -12.44 -15.77
CA LEU A 130 1.83 -12.57 -15.69
C LEU A 130 2.34 -13.52 -16.77
N THR A 131 3.41 -13.13 -17.47
CA THR A 131 4.21 -14.03 -18.32
C THR A 131 4.93 -15.06 -17.46
N ASP A 132 5.48 -16.10 -18.08
CA ASP A 132 6.23 -17.14 -17.37
C ASP A 132 7.46 -16.57 -16.64
N GLU A 133 8.15 -15.59 -17.22
CA GLU A 133 9.29 -14.90 -16.61
C GLU A 133 8.83 -14.08 -15.38
N GLU A 134 7.77 -13.29 -15.52
CA GLU A 134 7.19 -12.50 -14.44
C GLU A 134 6.66 -13.39 -13.30
N LYS A 135 6.09 -14.57 -13.62
CA LYS A 135 5.70 -15.57 -12.63
C LYS A 135 6.91 -16.10 -11.84
N GLN A 136 8.03 -16.37 -12.51
CA GLN A 136 9.25 -16.77 -11.81
C GLN A 136 9.77 -15.68 -10.87
N ASP A 137 9.68 -14.43 -11.27
CA ASP A 137 10.04 -13.30 -10.42
C ASP A 137 9.08 -13.14 -9.22
N ALA A 138 7.78 -13.31 -9.45
CA ALA A 138 6.76 -13.35 -8.40
C ALA A 138 7.05 -14.48 -7.40
N ILE A 139 7.35 -15.69 -7.88
CA ILE A 139 7.69 -16.86 -7.04
C ILE A 139 8.95 -16.59 -6.20
N LYS A 140 9.97 -15.94 -6.77
CA LYS A 140 11.19 -15.57 -6.03
C LYS A 140 10.94 -14.53 -4.94
N ALA A 141 10.05 -13.57 -5.19
CA ALA A 141 9.75 -12.50 -4.25
C ALA A 141 8.81 -12.95 -3.13
N MET A 142 7.85 -13.82 -3.44
CA MET A 142 6.72 -14.20 -2.61
C MET A 142 7.12 -14.67 -1.20
N PRO A 143 8.11 -15.56 -0.96
CA PRO A 143 8.40 -16.05 0.39
C PRO A 143 8.74 -14.94 1.38
N LYS A 144 9.55 -13.97 0.98
CA LYS A 144 9.93 -12.84 1.82
C LYS A 144 8.74 -11.88 2.02
N ARG A 145 8.05 -11.53 0.92
CA ARG A 145 6.89 -10.63 0.96
C ARG A 145 5.77 -11.21 1.84
N LEU A 146 5.48 -12.50 1.69
CA LEU A 146 4.46 -13.19 2.49
C LEU A 146 4.84 -13.27 3.97
N ALA A 147 6.11 -13.51 4.29
CA ALA A 147 6.57 -13.52 5.68
C ALA A 147 6.30 -12.16 6.36
N HIS A 148 6.66 -11.04 5.70
CA HIS A 148 6.40 -9.70 6.24
C HIS A 148 4.89 -9.39 6.35
N ALA A 149 4.09 -9.82 5.37
CA ALA A 149 2.63 -9.64 5.43
C ALA A 149 2.02 -10.38 6.62
N ARG A 150 2.42 -11.64 6.85
CA ARG A 150 1.97 -12.46 7.99
C ARG A 150 2.41 -11.90 9.33
N GLN A 151 3.64 -11.41 9.44
CA GLN A 151 4.17 -10.81 10.66
C GLN A 151 3.37 -9.56 11.06
N TRP A 152 2.85 -8.81 10.09
CA TRP A 152 2.04 -7.62 10.37
C TRP A 152 0.75 -7.91 11.16
N PHE A 153 0.27 -9.17 11.17
CA PHE A 153 -0.85 -9.60 12.00
C PHE A 153 -0.46 -9.99 13.44
N ASN A 154 0.79 -9.80 13.85
CA ASN A 154 1.19 -9.91 15.25
C ASN A 154 0.81 -8.63 15.98
N PHE A 155 -0.46 -8.52 16.36
CA PHE A 155 -0.94 -7.42 17.19
C PHE A 155 -0.37 -7.57 18.60
N GLY A 156 0.13 -6.50 19.19
CA GLY A 156 0.69 -6.54 20.56
C GLY A 156 -0.36 -6.68 21.65
N SER A 157 -1.60 -6.26 21.34
CA SER A 157 -2.77 -6.45 22.17
C SER A 157 -4.01 -6.44 21.29
N ASP A 158 -5.09 -7.03 21.76
CA ASP A 158 -6.38 -7.00 21.08
C ASP A 158 -7.37 -6.00 21.72
N LEU A 159 -6.83 -4.94 22.30
CA LEU A 159 -7.60 -3.93 23.02
C LEU A 159 -8.76 -3.34 22.19
N LEU A 160 -8.57 -3.20 20.87
CA LEU A 160 -9.63 -2.70 20.00
C LEU A 160 -10.80 -3.67 19.88
N ASN A 161 -10.56 -4.98 19.92
CA ASN A 161 -11.60 -5.99 19.98
C ASN A 161 -12.22 -6.04 21.38
N GLU A 162 -11.41 -6.04 22.44
CA GLU A 162 -11.89 -6.02 23.84
C GLU A 162 -12.78 -4.82 24.16
N LYS A 163 -12.65 -3.72 23.42
CA LYS A 163 -13.44 -2.49 23.57
C LYS A 163 -14.55 -2.34 22.50
N ASP A 164 -14.86 -3.37 21.78
CA ASP A 164 -15.86 -3.38 20.69
C ASP A 164 -15.63 -2.31 19.60
N VAL A 165 -14.41 -1.80 19.50
CA VAL A 165 -14.03 -0.85 18.43
C VAL A 165 -13.74 -1.60 17.15
N ARG A 166 -13.14 -2.79 17.24
CA ARG A 166 -12.98 -3.70 16.11
C ARG A 166 -13.70 -5.01 16.45
N PRO A 167 -14.85 -5.30 15.79
CA PRO A 167 -15.61 -6.54 15.99
C PRO A 167 -14.77 -7.81 15.83
N TRP A 168 -13.89 -7.87 14.84
CA TRP A 168 -13.02 -9.03 14.66
C TRP A 168 -11.81 -8.99 15.59
N SER A 169 -11.49 -10.11 16.18
CA SER A 169 -10.24 -10.34 16.89
C SER A 169 -9.03 -10.28 15.95
N ALA A 170 -7.84 -10.20 16.51
CA ALA A 170 -6.59 -10.29 15.75
C ALA A 170 -6.49 -11.62 14.97
N SER A 171 -6.99 -12.72 15.56
CA SER A 171 -7.01 -14.04 14.92
C SER A 171 -7.94 -14.05 13.71
N GLU A 172 -9.16 -13.52 13.84
CA GLU A 172 -10.12 -13.46 12.72
C GLU A 172 -9.60 -12.61 11.56
N CYS A 173 -8.96 -11.47 11.83
CA CYS A 173 -8.30 -10.69 10.79
C CYS A 173 -7.21 -11.51 10.07
N ARG A 174 -6.39 -12.27 10.82
CA ARG A 174 -5.35 -13.14 10.25
C ARG A 174 -5.95 -14.28 9.43
N GLU A 175 -6.98 -14.96 9.95
CA GLU A 175 -7.67 -16.05 9.26
C GLU A 175 -8.26 -15.56 7.93
N HIS A 176 -8.88 -14.39 7.92
CA HIS A 176 -9.41 -13.78 6.71
C HIS A 176 -8.31 -13.47 5.68
N PHE A 177 -7.15 -12.97 6.15
CA PHE A 177 -5.99 -12.78 5.28
C PHE A 177 -5.52 -14.12 4.67
N GLU A 178 -5.34 -15.16 5.48
CA GLU A 178 -4.88 -16.48 5.01
C GLU A 178 -5.87 -17.12 4.02
N LEU A 179 -7.17 -16.98 4.25
CA LEU A 179 -8.20 -17.45 3.31
C LEU A 179 -8.08 -16.76 1.94
N GLY A 180 -7.79 -15.46 1.93
CA GLY A 180 -7.60 -14.70 0.70
C GLY A 180 -6.37 -15.09 -0.12
N LEU A 181 -5.40 -15.79 0.46
CA LEU A 181 -4.19 -16.23 -0.26
C LEU A 181 -4.43 -17.36 -1.28
N GLY A 182 -5.64 -17.95 -1.31
CA GLY A 182 -5.96 -19.03 -2.25
C GLY A 182 -5.77 -18.63 -3.71
N ASN A 183 -6.14 -17.40 -4.08
CA ASN A 183 -5.95 -16.88 -5.45
C ASN A 183 -4.47 -16.78 -5.81
N LEU A 184 -3.62 -16.30 -4.89
CA LEU A 184 -2.17 -16.23 -5.08
C LEU A 184 -1.56 -17.62 -5.32
N ALA A 185 -1.92 -18.60 -4.47
CA ALA A 185 -1.45 -19.97 -4.61
C ALA A 185 -1.84 -20.59 -5.95
N LYS A 186 -3.09 -20.37 -6.38
CA LYS A 186 -3.61 -20.86 -7.66
C LYS A 186 -2.91 -20.20 -8.85
N ALA A 187 -2.78 -18.88 -8.85
CA ALA A 187 -2.17 -18.13 -9.96
C ALA A 187 -0.70 -18.48 -10.18
N LEU A 188 0.05 -18.66 -9.07
CA LEU A 188 1.45 -19.07 -9.13
C LEU A 188 1.65 -20.58 -9.26
N SER A 189 0.57 -21.39 -9.21
CA SER A 189 0.62 -22.86 -9.23
C SER A 189 1.59 -23.41 -8.16
N LEU A 190 1.58 -22.82 -6.97
CA LEU A 190 2.55 -23.08 -5.91
C LEU A 190 1.86 -23.28 -4.56
N GLY A 191 2.35 -24.26 -3.80
CA GLY A 191 2.01 -24.36 -2.38
C GLY A 191 2.64 -23.18 -1.62
N LEU A 192 1.83 -22.48 -0.83
CA LEU A 192 2.35 -21.38 -0.02
C LEU A 192 3.23 -21.91 1.12
N PRO A 193 4.36 -21.25 1.42
CA PRO A 193 5.17 -21.62 2.57
C PRO A 193 4.33 -21.55 3.85
N LYS A 194 4.62 -22.47 4.80
CA LYS A 194 4.02 -22.38 6.12
C LYS A 194 4.40 -21.06 6.79
N ALA A 195 3.49 -20.56 7.64
CA ALA A 195 3.81 -19.43 8.48
C ALA A 195 4.96 -19.81 9.43
N ASN A 196 6.04 -19.05 9.40
CA ASN A 196 7.08 -19.14 10.41
C ASN A 196 6.77 -18.12 11.51
N GLU A 197 6.89 -18.54 12.76
CA GLU A 197 6.85 -17.62 13.88
C GLU A 197 8.06 -16.69 13.83
N PHE A 198 7.82 -15.42 14.10
CA PHE A 198 8.90 -14.46 14.21
C PHE A 198 9.71 -14.74 15.49
N SER A 199 11.01 -14.92 15.36
CA SER A 199 11.92 -15.27 16.45
C SER A 199 12.73 -14.09 16.97
N GLY A 200 12.12 -12.95 17.20
CA GLY A 200 12.79 -11.74 17.69
C GLY A 200 11.90 -10.93 18.62
N SER A 201 12.43 -9.85 19.17
CA SER A 201 11.62 -8.88 19.90
C SER A 201 10.71 -8.13 18.95
N TRP A 202 9.44 -7.99 19.32
CA TRP A 202 8.38 -7.47 18.46
C TRP A 202 7.69 -6.26 19.08
N ASP A 203 7.66 -5.15 18.36
CA ASP A 203 6.83 -3.98 18.73
C ASP A 203 5.40 -4.21 18.22
N GLY A 204 4.56 -4.72 19.09
CA GLY A 204 3.16 -5.02 18.77
C GLY A 204 2.31 -3.79 18.47
N ARG A 205 2.68 -2.59 18.96
CA ARG A 205 1.99 -1.34 18.64
C ARG A 205 2.24 -0.95 17.18
N ARG A 206 3.50 -0.99 16.75
CA ARG A 206 3.90 -0.64 15.38
C ARG A 206 3.78 -1.81 14.42
N ARG A 207 3.64 -3.03 14.96
CA ARG A 207 3.59 -4.30 14.22
C ARG A 207 4.83 -4.49 13.34
N ARG A 208 6.00 -4.33 13.97
CA ARG A 208 7.33 -4.45 13.38
C ARG A 208 8.30 -5.10 14.36
N PRO A 209 9.44 -5.64 13.88
CA PRO A 209 10.55 -5.97 14.78
C PRO A 209 10.94 -4.78 15.64
N GLU A 210 11.22 -5.02 16.92
CA GLU A 210 11.65 -3.97 17.84
C GLU A 210 12.90 -3.27 17.33
N GLY A 211 12.94 -1.94 17.41
CA GLY A 211 14.03 -1.12 16.90
C GLY A 211 14.05 -0.95 15.37
N SER A 212 13.17 -1.61 14.60
CA SER A 212 13.06 -1.36 13.17
C SER A 212 12.22 -0.12 12.88
N ALA A 213 12.55 0.57 11.78
CA ALA A 213 11.79 1.70 11.26
C ALA A 213 11.65 1.60 9.74
N MET A 214 10.75 2.39 9.17
CA MET A 214 10.69 2.59 7.74
C MET A 214 12.05 3.13 7.25
N PRO A 215 12.59 2.67 6.10
CA PRO A 215 13.81 3.23 5.54
C PRO A 215 13.71 4.75 5.32
N ALA A 216 14.74 5.49 5.72
CA ALA A 216 14.74 6.96 5.63
C ALA A 216 14.48 7.46 4.20
N GLY A 217 15.04 6.80 3.18
CA GLY A 217 14.80 7.17 1.78
C GLY A 217 13.36 6.91 1.32
N LEU A 218 12.66 5.92 1.90
CA LEU A 218 11.23 5.72 1.65
C LEU A 218 10.40 6.79 2.34
N TRP A 219 10.74 7.15 3.58
CA TRP A 219 10.08 8.23 4.30
C TRP A 219 10.19 9.55 3.58
N GLU A 220 11.38 9.91 3.12
CA GLU A 220 11.61 11.13 2.34
C GLU A 220 10.82 11.13 1.01
N TYR A 221 10.63 9.97 0.40
CA TYR A 221 9.79 9.83 -0.80
C TYR A 221 8.30 10.01 -0.50
N VAL A 222 7.81 9.44 0.61
CA VAL A 222 6.40 9.52 1.01
C VAL A 222 6.05 10.90 1.56
N LEU A 223 6.91 11.47 2.40
CA LEU A 223 6.77 12.78 3.00
C LEU A 223 8.04 13.61 2.76
N PRO A 224 8.10 14.37 1.67
CA PRO A 224 9.26 15.19 1.35
C PRO A 224 9.48 16.26 2.40
N THR A 225 10.59 16.18 3.12
CA THR A 225 10.98 17.14 4.18
C THR A 225 11.97 18.19 3.68
N THR A 226 12.69 17.89 2.60
CA THR A 226 13.65 18.83 1.99
C THR A 226 12.96 19.84 1.10
N GLU A 227 13.57 21.03 0.94
CA GLU A 227 13.08 22.08 0.04
C GLU A 227 12.94 21.57 -1.40
N ALA A 228 13.89 20.77 -1.89
CA ALA A 228 13.84 20.15 -3.21
C ALA A 228 12.63 19.20 -3.36
N ALA A 229 12.37 18.42 -2.33
CA ALA A 229 11.23 17.49 -2.32
C ALA A 229 9.89 18.22 -2.16
N GLN A 230 9.84 19.30 -1.38
CA GLN A 230 8.67 20.18 -1.28
C GLN A 230 8.41 20.92 -2.59
N MET A 231 9.44 21.33 -3.32
CA MET A 231 9.32 21.90 -4.66
C MET A 231 8.72 20.90 -5.66
N ALA A 232 8.93 19.59 -5.48
CA ALA A 232 8.28 18.57 -6.30
C ALA A 232 6.77 18.45 -6.03
N ARG A 233 6.27 18.97 -4.91
CA ARG A 233 4.86 19.09 -4.56
C ARG A 233 4.25 20.45 -4.90
N ARG A 234 4.84 21.19 -5.83
CA ARG A 234 4.29 22.47 -6.29
C ARG A 234 2.82 22.33 -6.70
N PRO A 235 2.02 23.39 -6.53
CA PRO A 235 0.65 23.42 -6.99
C PRO A 235 0.52 22.88 -8.42
N LEU A 236 -0.50 22.11 -8.67
CA LEU A 236 -0.75 21.44 -9.96
C LEU A 236 -0.61 22.40 -11.16
N ALA A 237 -1.01 23.66 -10.98
CA ALA A 237 -0.91 24.70 -12.01
C ALA A 237 0.55 25.02 -12.42
N GLU A 238 1.49 25.03 -11.48
CA GLU A 238 2.92 25.26 -11.78
C GLU A 238 3.57 24.01 -12.38
N SER A 239 3.25 22.83 -11.85
CA SER A 239 3.77 21.56 -12.38
C SER A 239 3.25 21.28 -13.79
N VAL A 240 1.98 21.62 -14.07
CA VAL A 240 1.39 21.49 -15.41
C VAL A 240 2.06 22.44 -16.38
N LYS A 241 2.35 23.69 -15.96
CA LYS A 241 3.07 24.66 -16.80
C LYS A 241 4.47 24.17 -17.15
N ASP A 242 5.24 23.70 -16.17
CA ASP A 242 6.58 23.16 -16.37
C ASP A 242 6.54 21.93 -17.30
N ASN A 243 5.55 21.05 -17.15
CA ASN A 243 5.38 19.88 -17.99
C ASN A 243 4.91 20.24 -19.41
N ILE A 244 4.06 21.26 -19.58
CA ILE A 244 3.67 21.76 -20.90
C ILE A 244 4.88 22.37 -21.61
N ASP A 245 5.71 23.14 -20.91
CA ASP A 245 6.92 23.72 -21.48
C ASP A 245 7.93 22.65 -21.88
N LEU A 246 8.10 21.59 -21.10
CA LEU A 246 8.89 20.42 -21.45
C LEU A 246 8.31 19.69 -22.66
N PHE A 247 7.00 19.48 -22.71
CA PHE A 247 6.31 18.82 -23.81
C PHE A 247 6.38 19.65 -25.11
N VAL A 248 6.26 20.96 -25.02
CA VAL A 248 6.42 21.88 -26.17
C VAL A 248 7.86 21.91 -26.65
N LYS A 249 8.85 21.85 -25.75
CA LYS A 249 10.27 21.75 -26.09
C LYS A 249 10.61 20.39 -26.72
N SER A 250 10.04 19.30 -26.21
CA SER A 250 10.25 17.96 -26.76
C SER A 250 9.64 17.76 -28.15
N LYS A 251 8.58 18.50 -28.51
CA LYS A 251 8.01 18.49 -29.87
C LYS A 251 8.93 19.08 -30.94
N LYS A 252 10.02 19.75 -30.54
CA LYS A 252 11.06 20.23 -31.47
C LYS A 252 12.16 19.20 -31.73
N VAL A 253 12.13 18.08 -31.02
CA VAL A 253 13.01 16.94 -31.27
C VAL A 253 12.29 15.97 -32.19
N ASP A 254 12.90 15.67 -33.28
CA ASP A 254 12.53 14.90 -34.45
C ASP A 254 11.40 13.84 -34.32
N LYS A 255 10.46 13.86 -35.25
CA LYS A 255 9.25 13.02 -35.31
C LYS A 255 9.50 11.53 -35.65
N THR A 256 10.71 11.03 -35.53
CA THR A 256 11.09 9.71 -36.07
C THR A 256 11.43 8.64 -35.03
N GLU A 257 11.43 8.95 -33.74
CA GLU A 257 11.62 7.90 -32.72
C GLU A 257 10.30 7.51 -32.06
N PRO A 258 9.98 6.22 -32.01
CA PRO A 258 8.79 5.76 -31.32
C PRO A 258 8.90 6.01 -29.82
N PHE A 259 7.82 6.52 -29.23
CA PHE A 259 7.68 6.96 -27.85
C PHE A 259 7.92 5.86 -26.77
N PHE A 260 8.32 4.65 -27.19
CA PHE A 260 8.36 3.43 -26.36
C PHE A 260 9.71 2.69 -26.34
N GLU A 261 10.78 3.30 -26.80
CA GLU A 261 12.12 2.73 -26.68
C GLU A 261 12.99 3.53 -25.69
N GLN A 262 12.58 3.60 -24.44
CA GLN A 262 13.51 3.92 -23.33
C GLN A 262 13.06 3.18 -22.07
#